data_25844d4cd11557c9b1cb7272e137d329
#
_entry.id   25844d4cd11557c9b1cb7272e137d329
#
_cell.length_a   1.000
_cell.length_b   1.000
_cell.length_c   1.000
_cell.angle_alpha   90.00
_cell.angle_beta   90.00
_cell.angle_gamma   90.00
#
_symmetry.space_group_name_H-M   'P 1'
#
loop_
_entity.id
_entity.type
_entity.pdbx_description
1 polymer ?
#
loop_
_entity_poly.entity_id
_entity_poly.type
_entity_poly.pdbx_seq_one_letter_code
_entity_poly.pdbx_strand_id
1 'polypeptide(L)'
;MTWDDLDAHLDRVPGTVSAYVGRLDAPPTWTRHVDAAHYAASTMKVGVLAALHRAAEAGTLDLDVPVPLVNEFDSAQPGAPRFSCAQHYDNDDAVWDRLGATATLRWLADRMIVRSSNLATNLVIGHVGLPAVAEVWALAGARNSVTGRGIEDFAARDAGITNVVTAADLAALLGALASGADSPGKLASPAACSAMLDVLLAQEHREDLAAGLPEGTRIAHKNGWVRGVRHGAGVVLPDDAPPYLIAVCTTTDPSGGDEDEDDACLLIAHVSAQVWAARHQL
;
A
#
# COMPACT_ATOMS: atom_id res chain seq x y z
N MET A 1 15.52 23.37 -2.53
CA MET A 1 16.35 22.21 -2.89
C MET A 1 15.90 21.79 -4.28
N THR A 2 16.81 21.51 -5.19
CA THR A 2 16.49 20.97 -6.53
C THR A 2 16.30 19.46 -6.45
N TRP A 3 15.79 18.84 -7.52
CA TRP A 3 15.74 17.37 -7.61
C TRP A 3 17.13 16.73 -7.56
N ASP A 4 18.12 17.38 -8.17
CA ASP A 4 19.53 16.92 -8.13
C ASP A 4 20.11 16.98 -6.71
N ASP A 5 19.75 18.00 -5.92
CA ASP A 5 20.16 18.07 -4.49
C ASP A 5 19.53 16.96 -3.67
N LEU A 6 18.26 16.62 -3.95
CA LEU A 6 17.56 15.52 -3.30
C LEU A 6 18.18 14.17 -3.67
N ASP A 7 18.47 13.94 -4.96
CA ASP A 7 19.17 12.73 -5.42
C ASP A 7 20.53 12.58 -4.74
N ALA A 8 21.33 13.66 -4.71
CA ALA A 8 22.63 13.66 -4.02
C ALA A 8 22.51 13.41 -2.52
N HIS A 9 21.40 13.79 -1.87
CA HIS A 9 21.12 13.45 -0.49
C HIS A 9 20.83 11.95 -0.34
N LEU A 10 19.95 11.42 -1.19
CA LEU A 10 19.53 10.02 -1.18
C LEU A 10 20.64 9.04 -1.58
N ASP A 11 21.63 9.47 -2.37
CA ASP A 11 22.81 8.67 -2.72
C ASP A 11 23.70 8.33 -1.50
N ARG A 12 23.56 9.06 -0.41
CA ARG A 12 24.30 8.80 0.84
C ARG A 12 23.59 7.83 1.78
N VAL A 13 22.33 7.51 1.47
CA VAL A 13 21.55 6.57 2.30
C VAL A 13 21.97 5.14 1.97
N PRO A 14 22.36 4.32 2.96
CA PRO A 14 22.70 2.93 2.73
C PRO A 14 21.49 2.14 2.20
N GLY A 15 21.69 1.31 1.19
CA GLY A 15 20.63 0.50 0.59
C GLY A 15 20.02 1.12 -0.66
N THR A 16 18.77 0.83 -0.93
CA THR A 16 18.04 1.31 -2.10
C THR A 16 16.88 2.21 -1.70
N VAL A 17 16.88 3.43 -2.19
CA VAL A 17 15.74 4.37 -2.09
C VAL A 17 15.17 4.59 -3.49
N SER A 18 13.91 4.24 -3.68
CA SER A 18 13.18 4.43 -4.92
C SER A 18 12.09 5.47 -4.74
N ALA A 19 11.84 6.29 -5.77
CA ALA A 19 10.80 7.30 -5.69
C ALA A 19 10.09 7.51 -7.04
N TYR A 20 8.83 7.88 -6.95
CA TYR A 20 8.00 8.41 -8.04
C TYR A 20 7.26 9.64 -7.54
N VAL A 21 7.31 10.72 -8.32
CA VAL A 21 6.55 11.96 -8.08
C VAL A 21 6.00 12.47 -9.40
N GLY A 22 4.71 12.81 -9.45
CA GLY A 22 4.09 13.37 -10.65
C GLY A 22 2.63 13.73 -10.47
N ARG A 23 2.08 14.46 -11.43
CA ARG A 23 0.64 14.73 -11.51
C ARG A 23 -0.14 13.48 -11.91
N LEU A 24 -1.43 13.48 -11.59
CA LEU A 24 -2.35 12.49 -12.14
C LEU A 24 -2.36 12.61 -13.68
N ASP A 25 -2.42 11.46 -14.36
CA ASP A 25 -2.53 11.37 -15.81
C ASP A 25 -1.45 12.11 -16.61
N ALA A 26 -0.28 12.35 -16.00
CA ALA A 26 0.86 13.00 -16.61
C ALA A 26 2.16 12.16 -16.43
N PRO A 27 3.18 12.37 -17.25
CA PRO A 27 4.51 11.81 -17.00
C PRO A 27 5.03 12.25 -15.62
N PRO A 28 5.87 11.42 -14.97
CA PRO A 28 6.45 11.80 -13.68
C PRO A 28 7.32 13.05 -13.82
N THR A 29 7.26 13.91 -12.81
CA THR A 29 8.16 15.08 -12.69
C THR A 29 9.53 14.67 -12.18
N TRP A 30 9.59 13.69 -11.28
CA TRP A 30 10.82 13.16 -10.74
C TRP A 30 10.69 11.67 -10.45
N THR A 31 11.73 10.91 -10.80
CA THR A 31 11.84 9.49 -10.52
C THR A 31 13.24 9.13 -10.07
N ARG A 32 13.32 8.19 -9.13
CA ARG A 32 14.58 7.60 -8.68
C ARG A 32 14.44 6.09 -8.56
N HIS A 33 15.29 5.32 -9.23
CA HIS A 33 15.28 3.85 -9.20
C HIS A 33 13.85 3.27 -9.24
N VAL A 34 12.98 3.90 -10.04
CA VAL A 34 11.52 3.77 -9.96
C VAL A 34 11.02 2.34 -10.18
N ASP A 35 11.76 1.53 -10.91
CA ASP A 35 11.47 0.12 -11.21
C ASP A 35 12.23 -0.86 -10.29
N ALA A 36 13.00 -0.37 -9.31
CA ALA A 36 13.67 -1.27 -8.38
C ALA A 36 12.64 -2.03 -7.54
N ALA A 37 12.85 -3.34 -7.42
CA ALA A 37 11.96 -4.25 -6.71
C ALA A 37 12.23 -4.17 -5.20
N HIS A 38 11.16 -4.00 -4.42
CA HIS A 38 11.18 -4.02 -2.96
C HIS A 38 10.20 -5.06 -2.44
N TYR A 39 10.47 -5.64 -1.28
CA TYR A 39 9.45 -6.42 -0.57
C TYR A 39 8.26 -5.52 -0.23
N ALA A 40 7.06 -5.89 -0.64
CA ALA A 40 5.90 -4.99 -0.64
C ALA A 40 5.47 -4.49 0.74
N ALA A 41 5.75 -5.25 1.80
CA ALA A 41 5.18 -5.04 3.13
C ALA A 41 3.66 -4.79 3.02
N SER A 42 3.11 -3.83 3.76
CA SER A 42 1.67 -3.52 3.75
C SER A 42 1.19 -2.66 2.58
N THR A 43 2.08 -2.18 1.68
CA THR A 43 1.63 -1.40 0.52
C THR A 43 0.83 -2.23 -0.49
N MET A 44 1.05 -3.56 -0.54
CA MET A 44 0.25 -4.47 -1.38
C MET A 44 -1.25 -4.46 -1.04
N LYS A 45 -1.62 -4.04 0.18
CA LYS A 45 -3.02 -4.00 0.66
C LYS A 45 -3.91 -3.09 -0.19
N VAL A 46 -3.33 -2.10 -0.88
CA VAL A 46 -4.07 -1.28 -1.86
C VAL A 46 -4.58 -2.13 -3.02
N GLY A 47 -3.78 -3.07 -3.52
CA GLY A 47 -4.21 -4.02 -4.55
C GLY A 47 -5.30 -4.98 -4.05
N VAL A 48 -5.21 -5.41 -2.79
CA VAL A 48 -6.25 -6.26 -2.15
C VAL A 48 -7.55 -5.49 -1.97
N LEU A 49 -7.49 -4.22 -1.54
CA LEU A 49 -8.66 -3.33 -1.45
C LEU A 49 -9.36 -3.18 -2.80
N ALA A 50 -8.59 -2.94 -3.87
CA ALA A 50 -9.15 -2.78 -5.21
C ALA A 50 -9.77 -4.09 -5.73
N ALA A 51 -9.16 -5.24 -5.47
CA ALA A 51 -9.72 -6.54 -5.83
C ALA A 51 -11.06 -6.79 -5.11
N LEU A 52 -11.18 -6.41 -3.85
CA LEU A 52 -12.42 -6.53 -3.08
C LEU A 52 -13.55 -5.68 -3.68
N HIS A 53 -13.28 -4.41 -3.98
CA HIS A 53 -14.27 -3.52 -4.57
C HIS A 53 -14.70 -3.99 -5.97
N ARG A 54 -13.77 -4.50 -6.77
CA ARG A 54 -14.07 -5.09 -8.08
C ARG A 54 -14.98 -6.34 -7.98
N ALA A 55 -14.69 -7.21 -7.00
CA ALA A 55 -15.53 -8.38 -6.75
C ALA A 55 -16.94 -7.98 -6.31
N ALA A 56 -17.08 -6.92 -5.53
CA ALA A 56 -18.38 -6.38 -5.13
C ALA A 56 -19.14 -5.78 -6.32
N GLU A 57 -18.50 -5.01 -7.20
CA GLU A 57 -19.12 -4.49 -8.43
C GLU A 57 -19.55 -5.58 -9.40
N ALA A 58 -18.78 -6.67 -9.48
CA ALA A 58 -19.13 -7.84 -10.29
C ALA A 58 -20.27 -8.67 -9.66
N GLY A 59 -20.74 -8.32 -8.45
CA GLY A 59 -21.78 -9.04 -7.72
C GLY A 59 -21.34 -10.41 -7.20
N THR A 60 -20.04 -10.70 -7.18
CA THR A 60 -19.49 -11.96 -6.66
C THR A 60 -19.30 -11.95 -5.16
N LEU A 61 -19.17 -10.78 -4.56
CA LEU A 61 -19.12 -10.55 -3.11
C LEU A 61 -20.08 -9.42 -2.73
N ASP A 62 -20.54 -9.46 -1.48
CA ASP A 62 -21.28 -8.35 -0.87
C ASP A 62 -20.47 -7.82 0.31
N LEU A 63 -20.13 -6.52 0.27
CA LEU A 63 -19.29 -5.89 1.29
C LEU A 63 -19.96 -5.82 2.66
N ASP A 64 -21.30 -5.88 2.72
CA ASP A 64 -22.09 -5.64 3.92
C ASP A 64 -22.64 -6.93 4.54
N VAL A 65 -22.47 -8.08 3.87
CA VAL A 65 -22.78 -9.39 4.45
C VAL A 65 -21.70 -9.81 5.44
N PRO A 66 -22.05 -10.18 6.68
CA PRO A 66 -21.11 -10.66 7.66
C PRO A 66 -20.47 -11.98 7.26
N VAL A 67 -19.14 -12.07 7.37
CA VAL A 67 -18.34 -13.27 7.14
C VAL A 67 -17.69 -13.76 8.44
N PRO A 68 -17.45 -15.07 8.62
CA PRO A 68 -16.74 -15.58 9.80
C PRO A 68 -15.31 -15.07 9.89
N LEU A 69 -14.88 -14.69 11.09
CA LEU A 69 -13.48 -14.36 11.36
C LEU A 69 -12.76 -15.60 11.90
N VAL A 70 -11.93 -16.20 11.05
CA VAL A 70 -11.12 -17.36 11.39
C VAL A 70 -9.65 -17.06 11.07
N ASN A 71 -8.75 -17.45 11.96
CA ASN A 71 -7.31 -17.27 11.76
C ASN A 71 -6.70 -18.58 11.25
N GLU A 72 -7.11 -18.99 10.05
CA GLU A 72 -6.61 -20.20 9.40
C GLU A 72 -6.75 -20.05 7.88
N PHE A 73 -5.62 -20.06 7.16
CA PHE A 73 -5.54 -19.72 5.74
C PHE A 73 -4.81 -20.79 4.94
N ASP A 74 -5.20 -20.99 3.70
CA ASP A 74 -4.49 -21.87 2.78
C ASP A 74 -3.20 -21.19 2.31
N SER A 75 -2.09 -21.94 2.34
CA SER A 75 -0.81 -21.44 1.84
C SER A 75 -0.82 -21.31 0.31
N ALA A 76 -0.15 -20.27 -0.20
CA ALA A 76 0.11 -20.14 -1.63
C ALA A 76 1.09 -21.22 -2.16
N GLN A 77 1.84 -21.88 -1.28
CA GLN A 77 2.68 -23.02 -1.64
C GLN A 77 1.81 -24.30 -1.75
N PRO A 78 1.69 -24.90 -2.95
CA PRO A 78 0.90 -26.12 -3.13
C PRO A 78 1.36 -27.26 -2.21
N GLY A 79 0.40 -27.87 -1.51
CA GLY A 79 0.66 -28.99 -0.61
C GLY A 79 1.22 -28.62 0.76
N ALA A 80 1.48 -27.36 1.03
CA ALA A 80 1.85 -26.89 2.36
C ALA A 80 0.64 -26.94 3.32
N PRO A 81 0.88 -27.07 4.64
CA PRO A 81 -0.19 -26.95 5.62
C PRO A 81 -0.79 -25.54 5.62
N ARG A 82 -2.02 -25.42 6.12
CA ARG A 82 -2.62 -24.12 6.40
C ARG A 82 -1.79 -23.35 7.42
N PHE A 83 -1.83 -22.04 7.36
CA PHE A 83 -1.11 -21.17 8.28
C PHE A 83 -2.06 -20.24 9.03
N SER A 84 -1.56 -19.61 10.07
CA SER A 84 -2.27 -18.58 10.84
C SER A 84 -1.35 -17.40 11.14
N CYS A 85 -1.93 -16.22 11.33
CA CYS A 85 -1.22 -15.03 11.79
C CYS A 85 -0.97 -15.09 13.30
N ALA A 86 0.04 -14.37 13.75
CA ALA A 86 0.33 -14.16 15.16
C ALA A 86 -0.06 -12.73 15.59
N GLN A 87 -0.87 -12.61 16.66
CA GLN A 87 -1.41 -11.32 17.10
C GLN A 87 -0.32 -10.27 17.34
N HIS A 88 0.83 -10.66 17.87
CA HIS A 88 1.93 -9.74 18.17
C HIS A 88 2.62 -9.14 16.94
N TYR A 89 2.32 -9.63 15.72
CA TYR A 89 2.73 -9.04 14.45
C TYR A 89 1.62 -8.23 13.76
N ASP A 90 0.44 -8.15 14.38
CA ASP A 90 -0.67 -7.34 13.86
C ASP A 90 -0.69 -5.95 14.53
N ASN A 91 -1.25 -4.97 13.85
CA ASN A 91 -1.37 -3.60 14.35
C ASN A 91 -2.78 -3.26 14.82
N ASP A 92 -3.68 -4.26 14.94
CA ASP A 92 -5.09 -4.02 15.18
C ASP A 92 -5.77 -5.09 16.04
N ASP A 93 -5.76 -4.91 17.34
CA ASP A 93 -6.41 -5.81 18.29
C ASP A 93 -7.93 -5.95 18.07
N ALA A 94 -8.60 -4.94 17.47
CA ALA A 94 -10.05 -4.99 17.27
C ALA A 94 -10.49 -6.12 16.31
N VAL A 95 -9.63 -6.56 15.38
CA VAL A 95 -9.90 -7.71 14.53
C VAL A 95 -9.71 -9.01 15.31
N TRP A 96 -8.69 -9.09 16.16
CA TRP A 96 -8.39 -10.25 16.99
C TRP A 96 -9.46 -10.49 18.06
N ASP A 97 -9.99 -9.43 18.67
CA ASP A 97 -11.08 -9.49 19.65
C ASP A 97 -12.38 -10.07 19.07
N ARG A 98 -12.49 -10.11 17.74
CA ARG A 98 -13.66 -10.68 17.02
C ARG A 98 -13.43 -12.08 16.46
N LEU A 99 -12.32 -12.73 16.75
CA LEU A 99 -12.12 -14.11 16.32
C LEU A 99 -13.22 -15.02 16.82
N GLY A 100 -13.73 -15.88 15.92
CA GLY A 100 -14.87 -16.77 16.20
C GLY A 100 -16.24 -16.11 16.08
N ALA A 101 -16.31 -14.80 15.87
CA ALA A 101 -17.52 -14.06 15.53
C ALA A 101 -17.59 -13.75 14.02
N THR A 102 -18.35 -12.72 13.65
CA THR A 102 -18.47 -12.26 12.25
C THR A 102 -18.19 -10.76 12.14
N ALA A 103 -17.75 -10.34 10.96
CA ALA A 103 -17.67 -8.93 10.55
C ALA A 103 -17.97 -8.80 9.05
N THR A 104 -18.29 -7.59 8.61
CA THR A 104 -18.50 -7.32 7.19
C THR A 104 -17.15 -7.19 6.46
N LEU A 105 -17.12 -7.52 5.17
CA LEU A 105 -15.93 -7.31 4.34
C LEU A 105 -15.56 -5.82 4.25
N ARG A 106 -16.54 -4.92 4.31
CA ARG A 106 -16.33 -3.47 4.38
C ARG A 106 -15.53 -3.09 5.64
N TRP A 107 -15.94 -3.58 6.79
CA TRP A 107 -15.20 -3.32 8.04
C TRP A 107 -13.80 -3.92 8.01
N LEU A 108 -13.64 -5.13 7.47
CA LEU A 108 -12.32 -5.75 7.31
C LEU A 108 -11.41 -4.95 6.38
N ALA A 109 -11.96 -4.41 5.26
CA ALA A 109 -11.22 -3.55 4.35
C ALA A 109 -10.75 -2.25 5.02
N ASP A 110 -11.61 -1.64 5.83
CA ASP A 110 -11.25 -0.48 6.64
C ASP A 110 -10.08 -0.81 7.59
N ARG A 111 -10.19 -1.90 8.39
CA ARG A 111 -9.14 -2.31 9.33
C ARG A 111 -7.83 -2.69 8.62
N MET A 112 -7.91 -3.34 7.46
CA MET A 112 -6.77 -3.68 6.60
C MET A 112 -5.98 -2.45 6.17
N ILE A 113 -6.65 -1.36 5.83
CA ILE A 113 -6.00 -0.14 5.33
C ILE A 113 -5.68 0.80 6.47
N VAL A 114 -6.67 1.22 7.26
CA VAL A 114 -6.54 2.31 8.25
C VAL A 114 -5.59 1.91 9.39
N ARG A 115 -5.68 0.67 9.87
CA ARG A 115 -4.83 0.13 10.95
C ARG A 115 -3.78 -0.85 10.46
N SER A 116 -3.77 -1.12 9.15
CA SER A 116 -2.84 -2.08 8.57
C SER A 116 -2.92 -3.50 9.15
N SER A 117 -4.11 -3.98 9.58
CA SER A 117 -4.28 -5.32 10.14
C SER A 117 -3.85 -6.41 9.14
N ASN A 118 -3.01 -7.33 9.61
CA ASN A 118 -2.55 -8.48 8.85
C ASN A 118 -3.62 -9.57 8.77
N LEU A 119 -4.31 -9.79 9.89
CA LEU A 119 -5.42 -10.74 9.97
C LEU A 119 -6.57 -10.34 9.05
N ALA A 120 -6.98 -9.06 9.06
CA ALA A 120 -7.98 -8.54 8.13
C ALA A 120 -7.54 -8.70 6.68
N THR A 121 -6.25 -8.48 6.38
CA THR A 121 -5.70 -8.66 5.02
C THR A 121 -5.87 -10.10 4.53
N ASN A 122 -5.47 -11.09 5.34
CA ASN A 122 -5.58 -12.49 4.94
C ASN A 122 -7.04 -12.95 4.83
N LEU A 123 -7.92 -12.46 5.70
CA LEU A 123 -9.37 -12.69 5.58
C LEU A 123 -9.91 -12.16 4.24
N VAL A 124 -9.56 -10.93 3.87
CA VAL A 124 -9.99 -10.36 2.58
C VAL A 124 -9.39 -11.13 1.40
N ILE A 125 -8.09 -11.46 1.44
CA ILE A 125 -7.44 -12.30 0.39
C ILE A 125 -8.14 -13.65 0.26
N GLY A 126 -8.55 -14.28 1.37
CA GLY A 126 -9.28 -15.53 1.35
C GLY A 126 -10.62 -15.47 0.60
N HIS A 127 -11.26 -14.30 0.56
CA HIS A 127 -12.51 -14.08 -0.16
C HIS A 127 -12.31 -13.68 -1.63
N VAL A 128 -11.31 -12.83 -1.94
CA VAL A 128 -11.08 -12.36 -3.32
C VAL A 128 -10.17 -13.28 -4.13
N GLY A 129 -9.24 -13.96 -3.46
CA GLY A 129 -8.19 -14.77 -4.07
C GLY A 129 -7.02 -13.95 -4.65
N LEU A 130 -5.82 -14.51 -4.60
CA LEU A 130 -4.60 -13.89 -5.16
C LEU A 130 -4.71 -13.59 -6.67
N PRO A 131 -5.38 -14.42 -7.52
CA PRO A 131 -5.56 -14.10 -8.94
C PRO A 131 -6.30 -12.79 -9.19
N ALA A 132 -7.31 -12.45 -8.39
CA ALA A 132 -8.02 -11.17 -8.52
C ALA A 132 -7.11 -9.97 -8.16
N VAL A 133 -6.22 -10.13 -7.17
CA VAL A 133 -5.22 -9.11 -6.84
C VAL A 133 -4.20 -8.95 -7.98
N ALA A 134 -3.77 -10.04 -8.62
CA ALA A 134 -2.89 -9.98 -9.79
C ALA A 134 -3.55 -9.26 -10.97
N GLU A 135 -4.86 -9.48 -11.20
CA GLU A 135 -5.61 -8.75 -12.21
C GLU A 135 -5.63 -7.23 -11.94
N VAL A 136 -5.78 -6.82 -10.68
CA VAL A 136 -5.73 -5.40 -10.28
C VAL A 136 -4.40 -4.76 -10.68
N TRP A 137 -3.27 -5.39 -10.36
CA TRP A 137 -1.96 -4.88 -10.78
C TRP A 137 -1.87 -4.72 -12.30
N ALA A 138 -2.32 -5.71 -13.05
CA ALA A 138 -2.32 -5.66 -14.52
C ALA A 138 -3.21 -4.52 -15.07
N LEU A 139 -4.42 -4.34 -14.53
CA LEU A 139 -5.35 -3.28 -14.94
C LEU A 139 -4.83 -1.88 -14.61
N ALA A 140 -4.11 -1.73 -13.50
CA ALA A 140 -3.43 -0.49 -13.14
C ALA A 140 -2.23 -0.18 -14.03
N GLY A 141 -1.79 -1.11 -14.88
CA GLY A 141 -0.60 -0.97 -15.73
C GLY A 141 0.72 -1.26 -15.01
N ALA A 142 0.66 -1.86 -13.82
CA ALA A 142 1.83 -2.33 -13.08
C ALA A 142 2.53 -3.46 -13.84
N ARG A 143 3.85 -3.48 -13.82
CA ARG A 143 4.67 -4.41 -14.61
C ARG A 143 5.50 -5.36 -13.76
N ASN A 144 5.85 -4.94 -12.55
CA ASN A 144 6.85 -5.61 -11.72
C ASN A 144 6.28 -5.98 -10.34
N SER A 145 5.11 -5.46 -9.95
CA SER A 145 4.49 -5.73 -8.66
C SER A 145 3.72 -7.04 -8.66
N VAL A 146 3.89 -7.79 -7.58
CA VAL A 146 3.26 -9.11 -7.38
C VAL A 146 2.77 -9.22 -5.93
N THR A 147 1.53 -9.65 -5.76
CA THR A 147 1.01 -10.16 -4.48
C THR A 147 0.89 -11.67 -4.59
N GLY A 148 1.96 -12.37 -4.21
CA GLY A 148 2.10 -13.82 -4.44
C GLY A 148 1.60 -14.68 -3.28
N ARG A 149 1.47 -14.12 -2.06
CA ARG A 149 1.11 -14.88 -0.87
C ARG A 149 0.40 -14.02 0.18
N GLY A 150 -0.27 -14.69 1.12
CA GLY A 150 -0.77 -14.05 2.33
C GLY A 150 0.35 -13.57 3.25
N ILE A 151 -0.01 -12.75 4.24
CA ILE A 151 0.91 -12.26 5.26
C ILE A 151 1.16 -13.38 6.26
N GLU A 152 2.42 -13.61 6.63
CA GLU A 152 2.89 -14.72 7.49
C GLU A 152 2.73 -16.12 6.86
N ASP A 153 2.45 -16.24 5.57
CA ASP A 153 2.58 -17.50 4.84
C ASP A 153 4.07 -17.82 4.65
N PHE A 154 4.68 -18.36 5.70
CA PHE A 154 6.11 -18.66 5.73
C PHE A 154 6.48 -19.82 4.82
N ALA A 155 5.58 -20.80 4.62
CA ALA A 155 5.83 -21.91 3.71
C ALA A 155 5.97 -21.42 2.25
N ALA A 156 5.09 -20.52 1.81
CA ALA A 156 5.19 -19.89 0.50
C ALA A 156 6.45 -19.01 0.39
N ARG A 157 6.76 -18.22 1.43
CA ARG A 157 7.99 -17.41 1.47
C ARG A 157 9.25 -18.28 1.29
N ASP A 158 9.35 -19.35 2.03
CA ASP A 158 10.51 -20.25 2.02
C ASP A 158 10.63 -21.02 0.67
N ALA A 159 9.52 -21.15 -0.06
CA ALA A 159 9.48 -21.64 -1.44
C ALA A 159 9.77 -20.54 -2.49
N GLY A 160 10.11 -19.31 -2.08
CA GLY A 160 10.44 -18.21 -2.97
C GLY A 160 9.22 -17.44 -3.50
N ILE A 161 8.00 -17.75 -3.05
CA ILE A 161 6.78 -17.00 -3.38
C ILE A 161 6.74 -15.75 -2.50
N THR A 162 6.81 -14.56 -3.11
CA THR A 162 6.94 -13.32 -2.36
C THR A 162 5.95 -12.25 -2.85
N ASN A 163 5.87 -11.16 -2.08
CA ASN A 163 5.14 -9.95 -2.42
C ASN A 163 6.15 -8.87 -2.78
N VAL A 164 6.04 -8.30 -3.97
CA VAL A 164 6.98 -7.32 -4.52
C VAL A 164 6.22 -6.09 -4.99
N VAL A 165 6.80 -4.92 -4.79
CA VAL A 165 6.33 -3.65 -5.36
C VAL A 165 7.49 -2.84 -5.92
N THR A 166 7.15 -1.90 -6.82
CA THR A 166 8.04 -0.82 -7.25
C THR A 166 7.36 0.52 -7.02
N ALA A 167 8.13 1.60 -6.94
CA ALA A 167 7.57 2.93 -6.79
C ALA A 167 6.68 3.32 -8.00
N ALA A 168 7.08 2.89 -9.23
CA ALA A 168 6.29 3.09 -10.44
C ALA A 168 4.92 2.41 -10.37
N ASP A 169 4.90 1.15 -9.94
CA ASP A 169 3.66 0.37 -9.91
C ASP A 169 2.70 0.82 -8.81
N LEU A 170 3.23 1.23 -7.64
CA LEU A 170 2.41 1.84 -6.59
C LEU A 170 1.79 3.15 -7.06
N ALA A 171 2.56 3.99 -7.75
CA ALA A 171 2.05 5.23 -8.33
C ALA A 171 1.00 4.95 -9.42
N ALA A 172 1.22 3.93 -10.27
CA ALA A 172 0.26 3.54 -11.29
C ALA A 172 -1.08 3.08 -10.69
N LEU A 173 -1.04 2.25 -9.63
CA LEU A 173 -2.25 1.78 -8.95
C LEU A 173 -3.00 2.93 -8.27
N LEU A 174 -2.31 3.79 -7.52
CA LEU A 174 -2.93 4.94 -6.85
C LEU A 174 -3.42 5.98 -7.85
N GLY A 175 -2.71 6.19 -8.96
CA GLY A 175 -3.13 7.04 -10.06
C GLY A 175 -4.43 6.53 -10.71
N ALA A 176 -4.49 5.23 -11.00
CA ALA A 176 -5.69 4.61 -11.55
C ALA A 176 -6.91 4.73 -10.61
N LEU A 177 -6.69 4.64 -9.29
CA LEU A 177 -7.74 4.89 -8.28
C LEU A 177 -8.19 6.35 -8.28
N ALA A 178 -7.25 7.30 -8.25
CA ALA A 178 -7.54 8.72 -8.15
C ALA A 178 -8.25 9.23 -9.41
N SER A 179 -7.71 8.95 -10.60
CA SER A 179 -8.36 9.34 -11.86
C SER A 179 -9.69 8.61 -12.07
N GLY A 180 -9.80 7.37 -11.59
CA GLY A 180 -11.03 6.58 -11.66
C GLY A 180 -12.18 7.14 -10.82
N ALA A 181 -11.90 7.96 -9.80
CA ALA A 181 -12.94 8.59 -8.98
C ALA A 181 -13.68 9.71 -9.74
N ASP A 182 -12.98 10.40 -10.64
CA ASP A 182 -13.55 11.49 -11.44
C ASP A 182 -14.17 11.05 -12.76
N SER A 183 -13.74 9.90 -13.30
CA SER A 183 -14.23 9.39 -14.58
C SER A 183 -14.13 7.86 -14.66
N PRO A 184 -14.98 7.19 -15.46
CA PRO A 184 -14.90 5.74 -15.61
C PRO A 184 -13.52 5.29 -16.08
N GLY A 185 -12.84 4.55 -15.22
CA GLY A 185 -11.51 3.99 -15.47
C GLY A 185 -11.55 2.48 -15.75
N LYS A 186 -10.37 1.87 -15.93
CA LYS A 186 -10.24 0.43 -16.13
C LYS A 186 -10.30 -0.35 -14.80
N LEU A 187 -10.01 0.31 -13.69
CA LEU A 187 -9.85 -0.36 -12.40
C LEU A 187 -11.19 -0.68 -11.74
N ALA A 188 -12.06 0.32 -11.61
CA ALA A 188 -13.39 0.19 -10.99
C ALA A 188 -14.27 1.39 -11.41
N SER A 189 -15.54 1.39 -10.99
CA SER A 189 -16.42 2.54 -11.18
C SER A 189 -15.99 3.76 -10.39
N PRO A 190 -16.41 4.97 -10.75
CA PRO A 190 -16.11 6.19 -9.97
C PRO A 190 -16.55 6.09 -8.50
N ALA A 191 -17.69 5.50 -8.23
CA ALA A 191 -18.20 5.31 -6.87
C ALA A 191 -17.29 4.37 -6.05
N ALA A 192 -16.81 3.26 -6.63
CA ALA A 192 -15.90 2.35 -5.97
C ALA A 192 -14.53 2.97 -5.77
N CYS A 193 -14.00 3.70 -6.77
CA CYS A 193 -12.73 4.42 -6.63
C CYS A 193 -12.80 5.49 -5.53
N SER A 194 -13.88 6.28 -5.46
CA SER A 194 -14.10 7.24 -4.37
C SER A 194 -14.15 6.56 -3.01
N ALA A 195 -14.88 5.45 -2.88
CA ALA A 195 -14.96 4.72 -1.62
C ALA A 195 -13.59 4.17 -1.17
N MET A 196 -12.75 3.69 -2.10
CA MET A 196 -11.39 3.25 -1.79
C MET A 196 -10.48 4.41 -1.38
N LEU A 197 -10.60 5.58 -2.04
CA LEU A 197 -9.87 6.77 -1.65
C LEU A 197 -10.26 7.26 -0.25
N ASP A 198 -11.56 7.20 0.11
CA ASP A 198 -12.03 7.58 1.45
C ASP A 198 -11.39 6.69 2.53
N VAL A 199 -11.27 5.38 2.29
CA VAL A 199 -10.59 4.47 3.20
C VAL A 199 -9.09 4.80 3.32
N LEU A 200 -8.42 5.14 2.20
CA LEU A 200 -7.01 5.55 2.19
C LEU A 200 -6.78 6.91 2.87
N LEU A 201 -7.75 7.84 2.78
CA LEU A 201 -7.73 9.14 3.49
C LEU A 201 -7.85 8.98 5.00
N ALA A 202 -8.50 7.91 5.46
CA ALA A 202 -8.68 7.60 6.89
C ALA A 202 -7.44 6.95 7.53
N GLN A 203 -6.32 6.77 6.82
CA GLN A 203 -5.10 6.16 7.33
C GLN A 203 -4.63 6.82 8.63
N GLU A 204 -4.42 6.01 9.68
CA GLU A 204 -3.98 6.48 11.00
C GLU A 204 -2.46 6.48 11.18
N HIS A 205 -1.71 5.63 10.44
CA HIS A 205 -0.25 5.63 10.46
C HIS A 205 0.28 6.80 9.64
N ARG A 206 0.74 7.87 10.30
CA ARG A 206 1.07 9.16 9.68
C ARG A 206 2.53 9.59 9.88
N GLU A 207 3.39 8.70 10.32
CA GLU A 207 4.77 8.95 10.72
C GLU A 207 5.77 9.09 9.56
N ASP A 208 5.35 8.81 8.32
CA ASP A 208 6.18 8.88 7.11
C ASP A 208 5.72 9.99 6.13
N LEU A 209 5.11 9.67 4.99
CA LEU A 209 4.71 10.70 4.00
C LEU A 209 3.89 11.84 4.61
N ALA A 210 2.94 11.49 5.47
CA ALA A 210 2.05 12.49 6.06
C ALA A 210 2.78 13.41 7.06
N ALA A 211 3.82 12.92 7.73
CA ALA A 211 4.65 13.72 8.64
C ALA A 211 5.46 14.81 7.92
N GLY A 212 5.74 14.64 6.61
CA GLY A 212 6.41 15.65 5.79
C GLY A 212 5.47 16.73 5.23
N LEU A 213 4.17 16.64 5.47
CA LEU A 213 3.16 17.58 4.96
C LEU A 213 2.71 18.54 6.06
N PRO A 214 2.27 19.76 5.72
CA PRO A 214 1.63 20.64 6.69
C PRO A 214 0.43 19.96 7.37
N GLU A 215 0.20 20.34 8.63
CA GLU A 215 -0.95 19.87 9.39
C GLU A 215 -2.27 20.13 8.63
N GLY A 216 -3.18 19.16 8.65
CA GLY A 216 -4.46 19.25 7.93
C GLY A 216 -4.38 18.89 6.45
N THR A 217 -3.20 18.74 5.85
CA THR A 217 -3.10 18.31 4.45
C THR A 217 -3.73 16.93 4.26
N ARG A 218 -4.64 16.81 3.30
CA ARG A 218 -5.30 15.57 2.92
C ARG A 218 -4.35 14.72 2.09
N ILE A 219 -4.19 13.47 2.49
CA ILE A 219 -3.42 12.47 1.74
C ILE A 219 -4.13 11.11 1.82
N ALA A 220 -4.50 10.57 0.67
CA ALA A 220 -4.96 9.17 0.55
C ALA A 220 -3.73 8.30 0.38
N HIS A 221 -3.35 7.52 1.41
CA HIS A 221 -2.07 6.81 1.38
C HIS A 221 -2.10 5.46 2.06
N LYS A 222 -1.10 4.64 1.72
CA LYS A 222 -0.76 3.42 2.43
C LYS A 222 0.74 3.35 2.65
N ASN A 223 1.12 3.04 3.85
CA ASN A 223 2.49 2.71 4.21
C ASN A 223 2.69 1.20 4.40
N GLY A 224 3.94 0.79 4.51
CA GLY A 224 4.29 -0.59 4.79
C GLY A 224 5.70 -0.69 5.34
N TRP A 225 5.88 -1.57 6.33
CA TRP A 225 7.17 -1.76 6.97
C TRP A 225 7.37 -3.21 7.43
N VAL A 226 8.61 -3.61 7.40
CA VAL A 226 9.23 -4.71 8.14
C VAL A 226 10.68 -4.29 8.38
N ARG A 227 11.40 -5.01 9.22
CA ARG A 227 12.82 -4.70 9.48
C ARG A 227 13.61 -4.54 8.17
N GLY A 228 14.27 -3.40 8.02
CA GLY A 228 15.04 -3.03 6.82
C GLY A 228 14.22 -2.58 5.61
N VAL A 229 12.90 -2.43 5.76
CA VAL A 229 11.99 -1.98 4.68
C VAL A 229 10.99 -0.97 5.23
N ARG A 230 10.91 0.20 4.59
CA ARG A 230 9.86 1.20 4.85
C ARG A 230 9.36 1.78 3.54
N HIS A 231 8.05 1.90 3.39
CA HIS A 231 7.42 2.46 2.19
C HIS A 231 6.29 3.38 2.57
N GLY A 232 6.09 4.42 1.77
CA GLY A 232 4.90 5.25 1.76
C GLY A 232 4.50 5.53 0.32
N ALA A 233 3.23 5.34 -0.02
CA ALA A 233 2.69 5.69 -1.33
C ALA A 233 1.30 6.32 -1.18
N GLY A 234 1.03 7.41 -1.92
CA GLY A 234 -0.23 8.13 -1.76
C GLY A 234 -0.53 9.14 -2.86
N VAL A 235 -1.74 9.66 -2.77
CA VAL A 235 -2.24 10.81 -3.53
C VAL A 235 -2.38 11.95 -2.55
N VAL A 236 -1.59 13.00 -2.72
CA VAL A 236 -1.68 14.23 -1.91
C VAL A 236 -2.66 15.17 -2.58
N LEU A 237 -3.52 15.77 -1.77
CA LEU A 237 -4.61 16.65 -2.19
C LEU A 237 -4.42 18.07 -1.59
N PRO A 238 -3.52 18.89 -2.17
CA PRO A 238 -3.33 20.28 -1.72
C PRO A 238 -4.58 21.13 -1.98
N ASP A 239 -4.84 22.13 -1.14
CA ASP A 239 -5.92 23.09 -1.38
C ASP A 239 -5.54 24.15 -2.43
N ASP A 240 -4.23 24.36 -2.66
CA ASP A 240 -3.65 25.43 -3.47
C ASP A 240 -2.92 24.96 -4.73
N ALA A 241 -2.94 23.67 -5.02
CA ALA A 241 -2.33 23.07 -6.21
C ALA A 241 -3.11 21.83 -6.64
N PRO A 242 -3.00 21.37 -7.91
CA PRO A 242 -3.61 20.12 -8.32
C PRO A 242 -3.07 18.92 -7.54
N PRO A 243 -3.84 17.81 -7.39
CA PRO A 243 -3.39 16.59 -6.77
C PRO A 243 -2.11 16.02 -7.40
N TYR A 244 -1.32 15.32 -6.61
CA TYR A 244 -0.13 14.64 -7.10
C TYR A 244 0.10 13.27 -6.44
N LEU A 245 0.78 12.42 -7.17
CA LEU A 245 1.23 11.10 -6.72
C LEU A 245 2.62 11.21 -6.11
N ILE A 246 2.82 10.49 -5.01
CA ILE A 246 4.11 10.27 -4.39
C ILE A 246 4.21 8.82 -3.94
N ALA A 247 5.28 8.13 -4.34
CA ALA A 247 5.63 6.83 -3.80
C ALA A 247 7.13 6.84 -3.46
N VAL A 248 7.46 6.46 -2.23
CA VAL A 248 8.84 6.32 -1.76
C VAL A 248 8.99 4.92 -1.16
N CYS A 249 9.92 4.15 -1.70
CA CYS A 249 10.22 2.80 -1.22
C CYS A 249 11.67 2.72 -0.78
N THR A 250 11.91 2.16 0.42
CA THR A 250 13.26 1.97 0.93
C THR A 250 13.52 0.50 1.26
N THR A 251 14.73 0.04 0.98
CA THR A 251 15.28 -1.22 1.47
C THR A 251 16.68 -0.93 1.97
N THR A 252 16.87 -0.99 3.29
CA THR A 252 18.13 -0.69 3.98
C THR A 252 18.76 -1.97 4.50
N ASP A 253 20.00 -1.88 5.01
CA ASP A 253 20.65 -3.03 5.62
C ASP A 253 19.94 -3.41 6.95
N PRO A 254 19.40 -4.64 7.08
CA PRO A 254 18.71 -5.06 8.29
C PRO A 254 19.62 -5.29 9.51
N SER A 255 20.93 -5.02 9.39
CA SER A 255 21.89 -5.11 10.53
C SER A 255 21.77 -3.95 11.52
N GLY A 256 21.12 -2.85 11.14
CA GLY A 256 20.73 -1.76 12.05
C GLY A 256 19.65 -2.18 13.04
N GLY A 257 19.60 -1.52 14.20
CA GLY A 257 18.58 -1.76 15.23
C GLY A 257 17.23 -1.09 14.92
N ASP A 258 16.38 -0.97 15.93
CA ASP A 258 15.07 -0.31 15.84
C ASP A 258 15.17 1.19 15.47
N GLU A 259 16.34 1.81 15.70
CA GLU A 259 16.64 3.20 15.30
C GLU A 259 16.58 3.42 13.78
N ASP A 260 16.86 2.38 12.96
CA ASP A 260 16.78 2.47 11.51
C ASP A 260 15.34 2.64 10.99
N GLU A 261 14.34 2.21 11.74
CA GLU A 261 12.93 2.35 11.37
C GLU A 261 12.49 3.82 11.47
N ASP A 262 12.90 4.51 12.53
CA ASP A 262 12.64 5.94 12.73
C ASP A 262 13.37 6.79 11.68
N ASP A 263 14.61 6.45 11.35
CA ASP A 263 15.40 7.13 10.32
C ASP A 263 14.76 6.97 8.93
N ALA A 264 14.21 5.81 8.60
CA ALA A 264 13.49 5.59 7.35
C ALA A 264 12.17 6.38 7.30
N CYS A 265 11.45 6.52 8.42
CA CYS A 265 10.27 7.40 8.51
C CYS A 265 10.65 8.86 8.26
N LEU A 266 11.71 9.35 8.93
CA LEU A 266 12.22 10.71 8.77
C LEU A 266 12.69 10.97 7.34
N LEU A 267 13.34 10.00 6.71
CA LEU A 267 13.75 10.09 5.30
C LEU A 267 12.54 10.27 4.38
N ILE A 268 11.51 9.43 4.52
CA ILE A 268 10.29 9.51 3.71
C ILE A 268 9.55 10.83 3.97
N ALA A 269 9.46 11.27 5.23
CA ALA A 269 8.89 12.56 5.59
C ALA A 269 9.69 13.73 4.96
N HIS A 270 11.03 13.64 4.96
CA HIS A 270 11.87 14.64 4.31
C HIS A 270 11.61 14.72 2.80
N VAL A 271 11.56 13.59 2.10
CA VAL A 271 11.21 13.55 0.67
C VAL A 271 9.84 14.17 0.44
N SER A 272 8.83 13.79 1.24
CA SER A 272 7.48 14.33 1.16
C SER A 272 7.45 15.85 1.32
N ALA A 273 8.21 16.39 2.29
CA ALA A 273 8.32 17.84 2.52
C ALA A 273 8.95 18.58 1.34
N GLN A 274 9.99 18.01 0.70
CA GLN A 274 10.62 18.59 -0.49
C GLN A 274 9.66 18.60 -1.69
N VAL A 275 8.92 17.51 -1.90
CA VAL A 275 7.89 17.42 -2.95
C VAL A 275 6.77 18.43 -2.69
N TRP A 276 6.31 18.57 -1.45
CA TRP A 276 5.33 19.59 -1.07
C TRP A 276 5.81 21.01 -1.39
N ALA A 277 7.05 21.33 -1.08
CA ALA A 277 7.63 22.64 -1.40
C ALA A 277 7.65 22.92 -2.91
N ALA A 278 7.79 21.88 -3.74
CA ALA A 278 7.79 21.95 -5.20
C ALA A 278 6.39 21.79 -5.84
N ARG A 279 5.29 21.63 -5.05
CA ARG A 279 3.96 21.23 -5.53
C ARG A 279 3.36 22.07 -6.65
N HIS A 280 3.75 23.32 -6.80
CA HIS A 280 3.28 24.20 -7.89
C HIS A 280 4.05 23.99 -9.21
N GLN A 281 5.13 23.19 -9.19
CA GLN A 281 6.03 22.96 -10.32
C GLN A 281 5.98 21.52 -10.82
N LEU A 282 5.15 20.66 -10.20
CA LEU A 282 4.97 19.27 -10.58
C LEU A 282 4.24 19.15 -11.92
#